data_87ab577857f26bfec3f132876840d60a
#
_entry.id   87ab577857f26bfec3f132876840d60a
#
_cell.length_a   1.000
_cell.length_b   1.000
_cell.length_c   1.000
_cell.angle_alpha   90.00
_cell.angle_beta   90.00
_cell.angle_gamma   90.00
#
_symmetry.space_group_name_H-M   'P 1'
#
loop_
_entity.id
_entity.type
_entity.pdbx_description
1 polymer ?
#
loop_
_entity_poly.entity_id
_entity_poly.type
_entity_poly.pdbx_seq_one_letter_code
_entity_poly.pdbx_strand_id
1 'polypeptide(L)'
;EWNDALYRGKWELAYKILTSTNPFPEFTGRICPALCEKSCVLQLTMHEPTTNREDECAIMERAWQESYIVPCPPEKRTGKSVAVIGAGPAGLSAAWYLNRQGQTVDVYDANEKAGGLLRYGIPNFKLQKEVIDRRIHLMEAEGIQFHYGVRVPLQSDSFSMEELEKAIGKHDAYVIATGTPTARDLNIPGRELKGVHLALDLLSQQNRILEGELPDAKDLVTAQGK
;
A
#
# COMPACT_ATOMS: atom_id res chain seq x y z
N GLU A 1 24.05 -5.62 2.47
CA GLU A 1 24.16 -5.85 3.93
C GLU A 1 23.12 -6.89 4.41
N TRP A 2 21.80 -6.69 4.15
CA TRP A 2 20.77 -7.65 4.58
C TRP A 2 20.91 -9.01 3.88
N ASN A 3 21.35 -9.09 2.61
CA ASN A 3 21.65 -10.35 1.93
C ASN A 3 22.79 -11.12 2.61
N ASP A 4 23.85 -10.44 3.07
CA ASP A 4 24.93 -11.07 3.82
C ASP A 4 24.43 -11.60 5.18
N ALA A 5 23.56 -10.84 5.83
CA ALA A 5 22.93 -11.29 7.08
C ALA A 5 22.06 -12.53 6.86
N LEU A 6 21.27 -12.55 5.77
CA LEU A 6 20.44 -13.66 5.37
C LEU A 6 21.30 -14.91 5.06
N TYR A 7 22.33 -14.75 4.25
CA TYR A 7 23.27 -15.83 3.93
C TYR A 7 23.91 -16.47 5.18
N ARG A 8 24.17 -15.65 6.21
CA ARG A 8 24.71 -16.13 7.50
C ARG A 8 23.64 -16.65 8.47
N GLY A 9 22.40 -16.79 8.03
CA GLY A 9 21.28 -17.25 8.87
C GLY A 9 20.84 -16.25 9.95
N LYS A 10 21.28 -14.98 9.89
CA LYS A 10 20.96 -13.94 10.86
C LYS A 10 19.66 -13.22 10.47
N TRP A 11 18.55 -13.92 10.52
CA TRP A 11 17.26 -13.46 10.03
C TRP A 11 16.75 -12.17 10.68
N GLU A 12 16.84 -12.06 11.99
CA GLU A 12 16.43 -10.85 12.71
C GLU A 12 17.27 -9.64 12.32
N LEU A 13 18.59 -9.83 12.11
CA LEU A 13 19.46 -8.77 11.62
C LEU A 13 19.11 -8.37 10.18
N ALA A 14 18.86 -9.36 9.31
CA ALA A 14 18.42 -9.10 7.94
C ALA A 14 17.13 -8.28 7.92
N TYR A 15 16.15 -8.64 8.74
CA TYR A 15 14.92 -7.89 8.93
C TYR A 15 15.18 -6.43 9.35
N LYS A 16 15.99 -6.21 10.39
CA LYS A 16 16.31 -4.86 10.89
C LYS A 16 16.99 -3.99 9.84
N ILE A 17 17.95 -4.55 9.10
CA ILE A 17 18.64 -3.82 8.04
C ILE A 17 17.68 -3.51 6.89
N LEU A 18 16.90 -4.48 6.42
CA LEU A 18 15.96 -4.30 5.32
C LEU A 18 14.91 -3.23 5.64
N THR A 19 14.32 -3.28 6.84
CA THR A 19 13.26 -2.35 7.24
C THR A 19 13.77 -0.97 7.65
N SER A 20 15.08 -0.77 7.75
CA SER A 20 15.65 0.57 7.99
C SER A 20 15.43 1.53 6.83
N THR A 21 15.28 1.02 5.61
CA THR A 21 15.08 1.81 4.39
C THR A 21 13.78 1.50 3.64
N ASN A 22 13.22 0.32 3.82
CA ASN A 22 11.95 -0.10 3.23
C ASN A 22 10.92 -0.37 4.35
N PRO A 23 9.87 0.45 4.51
CA PRO A 23 8.89 0.24 5.59
C PRO A 23 8.00 -0.99 5.39
N PHE A 24 7.82 -1.44 4.13
CA PHE A 24 6.88 -2.50 3.78
C PHE A 24 7.46 -3.55 2.80
N PRO A 25 8.53 -4.28 3.18
CA PRO A 25 9.13 -5.26 2.29
C PRO A 25 8.17 -6.43 1.98
N GLU A 26 7.18 -6.69 2.83
CA GLU A 26 6.13 -7.67 2.55
C GLU A 26 5.26 -7.33 1.34
N PHE A 27 5.13 -6.03 1.00
CA PHE A 27 4.43 -5.61 -0.21
C PHE A 27 5.39 -5.64 -1.40
N THR A 28 6.56 -5.01 -1.32
CA THR A 28 7.53 -4.97 -2.41
C THR A 28 8.01 -6.36 -2.79
N GLY A 29 8.27 -7.22 -1.82
CA GLY A 29 8.66 -8.61 -2.04
C GLY A 29 7.63 -9.47 -2.79
N ARG A 30 6.37 -9.01 -2.90
CA ARG A 30 5.32 -9.70 -3.67
C ARG A 30 4.99 -9.05 -5.00
N ILE A 31 5.01 -7.72 -5.07
CA ILE A 31 4.46 -6.99 -6.23
C ILE A 31 5.52 -6.32 -7.10
N CYS A 32 6.75 -6.16 -6.62
CA CYS A 32 7.82 -5.56 -7.40
C CYS A 32 8.05 -6.36 -8.70
N PRO A 33 8.16 -5.70 -9.87
CA PRO A 33 8.46 -6.39 -11.13
C PRO A 33 9.87 -6.97 -11.18
N ALA A 34 10.71 -6.69 -10.18
CA ALA A 34 12.06 -7.22 -9.99
C ALA A 34 12.95 -7.09 -11.25
N LEU A 35 13.01 -5.88 -11.79
CA LEU A 35 13.87 -5.59 -12.95
C LEU A 35 15.35 -5.86 -12.66
N CYS A 36 15.78 -5.70 -11.41
CA CYS A 36 17.13 -6.05 -10.94
C CYS A 36 17.44 -7.55 -11.13
N GLU A 37 16.45 -8.42 -10.93
CA GLU A 37 16.59 -9.86 -11.16
C GLU A 37 16.66 -10.19 -12.66
N LYS A 38 15.73 -9.61 -13.45
CA LYS A 38 15.65 -9.82 -14.90
C LYS A 38 16.88 -9.33 -15.67
N SER A 39 17.53 -8.28 -15.15
CA SER A 39 18.72 -7.67 -15.78
C SER A 39 20.03 -8.07 -15.10
N CYS A 40 19.99 -9.05 -14.20
CA CYS A 40 21.15 -9.47 -13.43
C CYS A 40 22.20 -10.14 -14.35
N VAL A 41 23.44 -9.64 -14.29
CA VAL A 41 24.54 -10.19 -15.10
C VAL A 41 24.92 -11.62 -14.69
N LEU A 42 24.61 -12.04 -13.46
CA LEU A 42 24.81 -13.41 -13.00
C LEU A 42 23.99 -14.42 -13.83
N GLN A 43 22.86 -13.99 -14.39
CA GLN A 43 22.08 -14.82 -15.30
C GLN A 43 22.89 -15.25 -16.54
N LEU A 44 23.84 -14.43 -17.00
CA LEU A 44 24.65 -14.71 -18.18
C LEU A 44 25.72 -15.77 -17.93
N THR A 45 26.23 -15.87 -16.71
CA THR A 45 27.37 -16.74 -16.36
C THR A 45 26.96 -17.94 -15.54
N MET A 46 26.07 -17.76 -14.58
CA MET A 46 25.68 -18.80 -13.62
C MET A 46 24.26 -19.31 -13.83
N HIS A 47 23.47 -18.66 -14.70
CA HIS A 47 22.02 -18.89 -14.88
C HIS A 47 21.22 -18.71 -13.59
N GLU A 48 21.77 -18.02 -12.61
CA GLU A 48 21.19 -17.77 -11.29
C GLU A 48 21.22 -16.25 -11.01
N PRO A 49 20.15 -15.51 -11.35
CA PRO A 49 20.07 -14.09 -11.03
C PRO A 49 19.93 -13.88 -9.52
N THR A 50 20.13 -12.64 -9.07
CA THR A 50 19.79 -12.27 -7.70
C THR A 50 18.28 -12.47 -7.44
N THR A 51 17.92 -12.81 -6.20
CA THR A 51 16.56 -13.16 -5.76
C THR A 51 15.97 -12.12 -4.79
N ASN A 52 16.34 -10.87 -4.95
CA ASN A 52 16.03 -9.79 -3.99
C ASN A 52 14.56 -9.74 -3.56
N ARG A 53 13.63 -9.89 -4.51
CA ARG A 53 12.19 -9.86 -4.21
C ARG A 53 11.76 -11.04 -3.32
N GLU A 54 12.24 -12.23 -3.64
CA GLU A 54 11.92 -13.44 -2.87
C GLU A 54 12.57 -13.40 -1.50
N ASP A 55 13.79 -12.90 -1.41
CA ASP A 55 14.51 -12.72 -0.16
C ASP A 55 13.81 -11.71 0.76
N GLU A 56 13.37 -10.56 0.22
CA GLU A 56 12.55 -9.57 0.96
C GLU A 56 11.28 -10.22 1.52
N CYS A 57 10.58 -11.00 0.69
CA CYS A 57 9.37 -11.70 1.10
C CYS A 57 9.67 -12.72 2.20
N ALA A 58 10.71 -13.54 2.04
CA ALA A 58 11.09 -14.58 2.99
C ALA A 58 11.52 -13.98 4.35
N ILE A 59 12.31 -12.91 4.33
CA ILE A 59 12.71 -12.19 5.54
C ILE A 59 11.47 -11.70 6.31
N MET A 60 10.51 -11.09 5.62
CA MET A 60 9.33 -10.54 6.26
C MET A 60 8.40 -11.63 6.78
N GLU A 61 8.16 -12.71 6.03
CA GLU A 61 7.32 -13.81 6.51
C GLU A 61 7.91 -14.45 7.76
N ARG A 62 9.22 -14.67 7.76
CA ARG A 62 9.89 -15.19 8.94
C ARG A 62 9.84 -14.21 10.12
N ALA A 63 9.99 -12.92 9.86
CA ALA A 63 9.91 -11.90 10.90
C ALA A 63 8.53 -11.86 11.59
N TRP A 64 7.46 -12.10 10.82
CA TRP A 64 6.11 -12.27 11.38
C TRP A 64 5.96 -13.57 12.17
N GLN A 65 6.46 -14.69 11.64
CA GLN A 65 6.37 -16.02 12.28
C GLN A 65 7.14 -16.09 13.59
N GLU A 66 8.34 -15.51 13.62
CA GLU A 66 9.24 -15.53 14.79
C GLU A 66 8.96 -14.35 15.75
N SER A 67 7.91 -13.55 15.47
CA SER A 67 7.52 -12.38 16.31
C SER A 67 8.63 -11.31 16.44
N TYR A 68 9.46 -11.12 15.41
CA TYR A 68 10.38 -9.96 15.36
C TYR A 68 9.62 -8.66 15.13
N ILE A 69 8.42 -8.77 14.52
CA ILE A 69 7.53 -7.64 14.27
C ILE A 69 6.51 -7.58 15.39
N VAL A 70 6.69 -6.58 16.25
CA VAL A 70 5.78 -6.26 17.34
C VAL A 70 5.44 -4.78 17.29
N PRO A 71 4.28 -4.36 17.82
CA PRO A 71 3.95 -2.93 17.92
C PRO A 71 5.04 -2.17 18.67
N CYS A 72 5.53 -1.10 18.07
CA CYS A 72 6.56 -0.23 18.64
C CYS A 72 6.09 1.23 18.60
N PRO A 73 5.14 1.58 19.48
CA PRO A 73 4.67 2.97 19.58
C PRO A 73 5.82 3.88 20.02
N PRO A 74 5.81 5.17 19.63
CA PRO A 74 6.84 6.08 20.02
C PRO A 74 6.87 6.28 21.54
N GLU A 75 8.06 6.29 22.14
CA GLU A 75 8.26 6.50 23.60
C GLU A 75 7.70 7.85 24.07
N LYS A 76 7.78 8.87 23.20
CA LYS A 76 7.33 10.22 23.50
C LYS A 76 6.58 10.83 22.32
N ARG A 77 5.40 11.38 22.60
CA ARG A 77 4.66 12.19 21.63
C ARG A 77 5.16 13.64 21.62
N THR A 78 5.24 14.22 20.41
CA THR A 78 5.67 15.62 20.21
C THR A 78 4.58 16.63 20.57
N GLY A 79 3.33 16.18 20.71
CA GLY A 79 2.15 17.03 20.83
C GLY A 79 1.69 17.63 19.50
N LYS A 80 2.32 17.25 18.37
CA LYS A 80 1.94 17.66 17.02
C LYS A 80 1.08 16.59 16.35
N SER A 81 0.07 17.03 15.58
CA SER A 81 -0.83 16.19 14.83
C SER A 81 -0.62 16.33 13.31
N VAL A 82 -0.71 15.24 12.60
CA VAL A 82 -0.61 15.22 11.13
C VAL A 82 -1.76 14.41 10.56
N ALA A 83 -2.48 15.00 9.60
CA ALA A 83 -3.44 14.30 8.78
C ALA A 83 -2.78 13.78 7.50
N VAL A 84 -2.95 12.51 7.21
CA VAL A 84 -2.53 11.87 5.96
C VAL A 84 -3.78 11.55 5.14
N ILE A 85 -3.87 12.11 3.92
CA ILE A 85 -5.02 11.95 3.04
C ILE A 85 -4.69 10.94 1.95
N GLY A 86 -5.25 9.76 2.09
CA GLY A 86 -5.00 8.58 1.28
C GLY A 86 -4.24 7.50 2.06
N ALA A 87 -4.86 6.32 2.21
CA ALA A 87 -4.28 5.14 2.85
C ALA A 87 -3.66 4.16 1.84
N GLY A 88 -3.18 4.65 0.70
CA GLY A 88 -2.35 3.89 -0.24
C GLY A 88 -0.91 3.74 0.26
N PRO A 89 -0.02 3.05 -0.49
CA PRO A 89 1.37 2.79 -0.05
C PRO A 89 2.12 4.04 0.40
N ALA A 90 1.97 5.16 -0.31
CA ALA A 90 2.64 6.42 0.01
C ALA A 90 2.14 7.00 1.33
N GLY A 91 0.80 7.04 1.53
CA GLY A 91 0.21 7.53 2.78
C GLY A 91 0.53 6.65 3.97
N LEU A 92 0.47 5.33 3.81
CA LEU A 92 0.85 4.38 4.85
C LEU A 92 2.32 4.56 5.26
N SER A 93 3.22 4.73 4.28
CA SER A 93 4.64 4.97 4.56
C SER A 93 4.85 6.29 5.33
N ALA A 94 4.22 7.37 4.88
CA ALA A 94 4.29 8.66 5.57
C ALA A 94 3.75 8.55 7.01
N ALA A 95 2.59 7.92 7.19
CA ALA A 95 1.98 7.72 8.50
C ALA A 95 2.88 6.93 9.44
N TRP A 96 3.49 5.84 8.95
CA TRP A 96 4.39 5.01 9.73
C TRP A 96 5.63 5.78 10.20
N TYR A 97 6.30 6.52 9.31
CA TYR A 97 7.47 7.32 9.68
C TYR A 97 7.14 8.46 10.63
N LEU A 98 6.05 9.20 10.38
CA LEU A 98 5.61 10.30 11.24
C LEU A 98 5.23 9.81 12.64
N ASN A 99 4.50 8.71 12.73
CA ASN A 99 4.15 8.11 14.02
C ASN A 99 5.40 7.73 14.82
N ARG A 100 6.38 7.09 14.19
CA ARG A 100 7.66 6.71 14.83
C ARG A 100 8.47 7.90 15.32
N GLN A 101 8.32 9.07 14.68
CA GLN A 101 8.93 10.32 15.13
C GLN A 101 8.13 11.01 16.26
N GLY A 102 7.03 10.42 16.70
CA GLY A 102 6.25 10.90 17.83
C GLY A 102 5.07 11.81 17.47
N GLN A 103 4.76 12.06 16.19
CA GLN A 103 3.56 12.77 15.81
C GLN A 103 2.30 11.90 16.08
N THR A 104 1.19 12.55 16.42
CA THR A 104 -0.13 11.92 16.37
C THR A 104 -0.58 11.91 14.90
N VAL A 105 -0.95 10.74 14.38
CA VAL A 105 -1.24 10.58 12.95
C VAL A 105 -2.64 10.05 12.76
N ASP A 106 -3.42 10.79 11.96
CA ASP A 106 -4.75 10.44 11.48
C ASP A 106 -4.69 10.21 9.97
N VAL A 107 -5.09 9.03 9.51
CA VAL A 107 -5.11 8.66 8.09
C VAL A 107 -6.54 8.63 7.60
N TYR A 108 -6.85 9.40 6.57
CA TYR A 108 -8.18 9.50 5.97
C TYR A 108 -8.19 8.87 4.58
N ASP A 109 -9.14 7.99 4.31
CA ASP A 109 -9.32 7.38 2.99
C ASP A 109 -10.78 7.38 2.55
N ALA A 110 -11.00 7.59 1.26
CA ALA A 110 -12.33 7.58 0.66
C ALA A 110 -12.92 6.17 0.51
N ASN A 111 -12.09 5.14 0.60
CA ASN A 111 -12.52 3.74 0.55
C ASN A 111 -12.83 3.21 1.95
N GLU A 112 -13.50 2.05 1.99
CA GLU A 112 -13.91 1.38 3.23
C GLU A 112 -12.76 0.72 4.00
N LYS A 113 -11.60 0.53 3.33
CA LYS A 113 -10.39 -0.09 3.92
C LYS A 113 -9.11 0.55 3.39
N ALA A 114 -8.05 0.49 4.20
CA ALA A 114 -6.73 0.93 3.80
C ALA A 114 -6.09 0.00 2.76
N GLY A 115 -5.09 0.52 2.04
CA GLY A 115 -4.27 -0.20 1.09
C GLY A 115 -4.24 0.45 -0.30
N GLY A 116 -5.20 1.31 -0.63
CA GLY A 116 -5.28 1.93 -1.95
C GLY A 116 -5.20 0.89 -3.08
N LEU A 117 -4.35 1.08 -4.08
CA LEU A 117 -4.21 0.11 -5.18
C LEU A 117 -3.57 -1.22 -4.79
N LEU A 118 -2.91 -1.34 -3.64
CA LEU A 118 -2.50 -2.65 -3.11
C LEU A 118 -3.74 -3.54 -2.85
N ARG A 119 -4.79 -2.95 -2.30
CA ARG A 119 -6.06 -3.64 -2.03
C ARG A 119 -6.96 -3.70 -3.26
N TYR A 120 -7.22 -2.55 -3.86
CA TYR A 120 -8.24 -2.40 -4.89
C TYR A 120 -7.75 -2.59 -6.33
N GLY A 121 -6.42 -2.55 -6.58
CA GLY A 121 -5.83 -2.69 -7.91
C GLY A 121 -5.08 -4.00 -8.15
N ILE A 122 -4.46 -4.55 -7.12
CA ILE A 122 -3.67 -5.79 -7.24
C ILE A 122 -4.56 -7.01 -7.03
N PRO A 123 -4.55 -8.01 -7.95
CA PRO A 123 -5.27 -9.26 -7.77
C PRO A 123 -4.83 -10.03 -6.52
N ASN A 124 -5.79 -10.71 -5.87
CA ASN A 124 -5.53 -11.42 -4.61
C ASN A 124 -4.47 -12.53 -4.73
N PHE A 125 -4.36 -13.17 -5.90
CA PHE A 125 -3.32 -14.19 -6.15
C PHE A 125 -1.89 -13.62 -6.18
N LYS A 126 -1.72 -12.30 -6.34
CA LYS A 126 -0.41 -11.62 -6.25
C LYS A 126 -0.13 -11.05 -4.87
N LEU A 127 -1.15 -10.49 -4.23
CA LEU A 127 -1.07 -9.91 -2.90
C LEU A 127 -2.36 -10.21 -2.14
N GLN A 128 -2.30 -11.20 -1.27
CA GLN A 128 -3.40 -11.55 -0.38
C GLN A 128 -3.69 -10.39 0.57
N LYS A 129 -4.97 -10.07 0.77
CA LYS A 129 -5.37 -8.86 1.52
C LYS A 129 -5.06 -8.96 3.01
N GLU A 130 -4.96 -10.17 3.53
CA GLU A 130 -4.54 -10.46 4.90
C GLU A 130 -3.12 -9.93 5.20
N VAL A 131 -2.25 -9.87 4.17
CA VAL A 131 -0.91 -9.26 4.30
C VAL A 131 -1.00 -7.75 4.54
N ILE A 132 -1.99 -7.10 3.93
CA ILE A 132 -2.27 -5.68 4.17
C ILE A 132 -2.89 -5.51 5.55
N ASP A 133 -3.90 -6.32 5.89
CA ASP A 133 -4.64 -6.22 7.14
C ASP A 133 -3.71 -6.36 8.36
N ARG A 134 -2.83 -7.35 8.37
CA ARG A 134 -1.87 -7.52 9.49
C ARG A 134 -0.96 -6.30 9.67
N ARG A 135 -0.58 -5.61 8.57
CA ARG A 135 0.23 -4.38 8.65
C ARG A 135 -0.60 -3.22 9.19
N ILE A 136 -1.84 -3.07 8.76
CA ILE A 136 -2.74 -2.03 9.27
C ILE A 136 -2.99 -2.22 10.77
N HIS A 137 -3.30 -3.43 11.21
CA HIS A 137 -3.49 -3.73 12.63
C HIS A 137 -2.24 -3.41 13.47
N LEU A 138 -1.04 -3.67 12.93
CA LEU A 138 0.20 -3.27 13.60
C LEU A 138 0.30 -1.75 13.74
N MET A 139 0.00 -1.01 12.67
CA MET A 139 0.04 0.46 12.67
C MET A 139 -1.00 1.06 13.63
N GLU A 140 -2.19 0.47 13.70
CA GLU A 140 -3.23 0.84 14.68
C GLU A 140 -2.75 0.58 16.11
N ALA A 141 -2.13 -0.57 16.36
CA ALA A 141 -1.56 -0.90 17.67
C ALA A 141 -0.39 0.03 18.07
N GLU A 142 0.29 0.65 17.10
CA GLU A 142 1.29 1.70 17.31
C GLU A 142 0.68 3.09 17.52
N GLY A 143 -0.64 3.23 17.42
CA GLY A 143 -1.41 4.44 17.73
C GLY A 143 -1.73 5.33 16.53
N ILE A 144 -1.60 4.84 15.30
CA ILE A 144 -2.10 5.52 14.10
C ILE A 144 -3.62 5.30 14.03
N GLN A 145 -4.38 6.35 13.76
CA GLN A 145 -5.83 6.29 13.62
C GLN A 145 -6.22 6.30 12.14
N PHE A 146 -7.13 5.40 11.77
CA PHE A 146 -7.65 5.31 10.40
C PHE A 146 -9.12 5.69 10.35
N HIS A 147 -9.47 6.56 9.39
CA HIS A 147 -10.80 7.08 9.15
C HIS A 147 -11.20 6.75 7.71
N TYR A 148 -12.07 5.77 7.55
CA TYR A 148 -12.50 5.25 6.25
C TYR A 148 -13.81 5.90 5.79
N GLY A 149 -14.09 5.82 4.47
CA GLY A 149 -15.28 6.43 3.86
C GLY A 149 -15.24 7.96 3.84
N VAL A 150 -14.11 8.58 4.15
CA VAL A 150 -13.95 10.04 4.23
C VAL A 150 -13.35 10.57 2.92
N ARG A 151 -14.19 11.16 2.09
CA ARG A 151 -13.76 11.81 0.83
C ARG A 151 -13.43 13.27 1.08
N VAL A 152 -12.17 13.62 0.97
CA VAL A 152 -11.69 15.00 1.03
C VAL A 152 -11.80 15.67 -0.35
N PRO A 153 -12.42 16.85 -0.49
CA PRO A 153 -12.66 17.50 -1.79
C PRO A 153 -11.42 18.22 -2.32
N LEU A 154 -10.39 17.46 -2.69
CA LEU A 154 -9.10 17.99 -3.21
C LEU A 154 -9.11 18.34 -4.71
N GLN A 155 -10.23 18.14 -5.41
CA GLN A 155 -10.31 18.19 -6.87
C GLN A 155 -10.99 19.46 -7.42
N SER A 156 -11.33 20.43 -6.56
CA SER A 156 -11.90 21.67 -7.04
C SER A 156 -10.82 22.74 -7.28
N ASP A 157 -11.00 23.56 -8.32
CA ASP A 157 -10.18 24.75 -8.56
C ASP A 157 -10.24 25.76 -7.41
N SER A 158 -11.21 25.56 -6.49
CA SER A 158 -11.47 26.35 -5.29
C SER A 158 -11.03 25.68 -3.99
N PHE A 159 -10.21 24.62 -4.03
CA PHE A 159 -9.73 23.93 -2.83
C PHE A 159 -9.09 24.94 -1.85
N SER A 160 -9.59 24.93 -0.63
CA SER A 160 -9.06 25.78 0.44
C SER A 160 -8.72 24.98 1.69
N MET A 161 -7.80 25.49 2.50
CA MET A 161 -7.46 24.89 3.79
C MET A 161 -8.68 24.86 4.74
N GLU A 162 -9.57 25.84 4.62
CA GLU A 162 -10.80 25.88 5.42
C GLU A 162 -11.74 24.72 5.11
N GLU A 163 -11.89 24.36 3.83
CA GLU A 163 -12.70 23.20 3.42
C GLU A 163 -12.07 21.89 3.89
N LEU A 164 -10.74 21.79 3.87
CA LEU A 164 -10.02 20.65 4.40
C LEU A 164 -10.24 20.51 5.91
N GLU A 165 -9.99 21.56 6.66
CA GLU A 165 -10.19 21.59 8.12
C GLU A 165 -11.66 21.32 8.51
N LYS A 166 -12.61 21.76 7.71
CA LYS A 166 -14.03 21.44 7.90
C LYS A 166 -14.34 19.96 7.70
N ALA A 167 -13.67 19.31 6.74
CA ALA A 167 -13.90 17.89 6.41
C ALA A 167 -13.27 16.94 7.43
N ILE A 168 -12.03 17.22 7.90
CA ILE A 168 -11.24 16.29 8.69
C ILE A 168 -10.69 16.86 10.00
N GLY A 169 -11.08 18.08 10.35
CA GLY A 169 -10.56 18.77 11.53
C GLY A 169 -9.23 19.47 11.30
N LYS A 170 -8.80 20.21 12.31
CA LYS A 170 -7.54 20.96 12.26
C LYS A 170 -6.37 20.11 12.74
N HIS A 171 -5.31 20.07 11.95
CA HIS A 171 -4.04 19.44 12.27
C HIS A 171 -2.89 20.43 12.11
N ASP A 172 -1.72 20.11 12.70
CA ASP A 172 -0.53 20.94 12.56
C ASP A 172 0.06 20.86 11.14
N ALA A 173 -0.12 19.71 10.45
CA ALA A 173 0.31 19.51 9.06
C ALA A 173 -0.59 18.50 8.32
N TYR A 174 -0.53 18.55 7.00
CA TYR A 174 -1.29 17.68 6.10
C TYR A 174 -0.39 17.07 5.05
N VAL A 175 -0.51 15.76 4.83
CA VAL A 175 0.17 15.01 3.77
C VAL A 175 -0.87 14.54 2.76
N ILE A 176 -0.77 14.99 1.52
CA ILE A 176 -1.65 14.58 0.43
C ILE A 176 -1.03 13.39 -0.30
N ALA A 177 -1.66 12.23 -0.20
CA ALA A 177 -1.19 10.95 -0.75
C ALA A 177 -2.31 10.19 -1.48
N THR A 178 -3.19 10.91 -2.17
CA THR A 178 -4.41 10.38 -2.80
C THR A 178 -4.19 9.51 -4.03
N GLY A 179 -2.95 9.45 -4.52
CA GLY A 179 -2.63 8.74 -5.75
C GLY A 179 -3.20 9.41 -7.01
N THR A 180 -3.27 8.66 -8.09
CA THR A 180 -3.78 9.11 -9.41
C THR A 180 -4.81 8.09 -9.93
N PRO A 181 -6.05 8.13 -9.47
CA PRO A 181 -7.08 7.15 -9.87
C PRO A 181 -7.57 7.33 -11.32
N THR A 182 -7.34 8.51 -11.92
CA THR A 182 -7.76 8.78 -13.30
C THR A 182 -6.83 8.07 -14.27
N ALA A 183 -7.41 7.17 -15.06
CA ALA A 183 -6.66 6.42 -16.07
C ALA A 183 -6.18 7.34 -17.20
N ARG A 184 -5.00 7.05 -17.73
CA ARG A 184 -4.59 7.55 -19.06
C ARG A 184 -5.24 6.66 -20.08
N ASP A 185 -6.12 7.26 -20.90
CA ASP A 185 -6.82 6.55 -21.93
C ASP A 185 -6.15 6.71 -23.30
N LEU A 186 -6.43 5.78 -24.23
CA LEU A 186 -5.93 5.82 -25.60
C LEU A 186 -6.99 6.42 -26.51
N ASN A 187 -6.66 7.52 -27.19
CA ASN A 187 -7.54 8.10 -28.20
C ASN A 187 -7.29 7.43 -29.56
N ILE A 188 -7.87 6.24 -29.75
CA ILE A 188 -7.75 5.44 -30.98
C ILE A 188 -9.14 4.98 -31.43
N PRO A 189 -9.35 4.75 -32.77
CA PRO A 189 -10.59 4.21 -33.28
C PRO A 189 -10.95 2.86 -32.59
N GLY A 190 -12.20 2.73 -32.17
CA GLY A 190 -12.69 1.54 -31.50
C GLY A 190 -12.59 1.57 -29.97
N ARG A 191 -12.00 2.61 -29.38
CA ARG A 191 -11.96 2.75 -27.91
C ARG A 191 -13.35 2.85 -27.28
N GLU A 192 -14.29 3.41 -28.03
CA GLU A 192 -15.69 3.58 -27.65
C GLU A 192 -16.53 2.31 -27.77
N LEU A 193 -15.98 1.23 -28.32
CA LEU A 193 -16.73 0.00 -28.54
C LEU A 193 -17.15 -0.66 -27.23
N LYS A 194 -18.35 -1.24 -27.25
CA LYS A 194 -18.89 -2.01 -26.12
C LYS A 194 -17.96 -3.19 -25.78
N GLY A 195 -17.59 -3.31 -24.52
CA GLY A 195 -16.71 -4.36 -24.02
C GLY A 195 -15.23 -3.95 -23.94
N VAL A 196 -14.89 -2.71 -24.31
CA VAL A 196 -13.56 -2.12 -24.07
C VAL A 196 -13.59 -1.36 -22.76
N HIS A 197 -12.94 -1.90 -21.74
CA HIS A 197 -12.94 -1.37 -20.37
C HIS A 197 -11.54 -0.97 -19.92
N LEU A 198 -11.46 -0.08 -18.97
CA LEU A 198 -10.21 0.20 -18.25
C LEU A 198 -9.88 -0.93 -17.29
N ALA A 199 -8.60 -1.30 -17.20
CA ALA A 199 -8.18 -2.43 -16.37
C ALA A 199 -8.55 -2.23 -14.89
N LEU A 200 -8.41 -1.01 -14.37
CA LEU A 200 -8.74 -0.71 -12.98
C LEU A 200 -10.23 -0.82 -12.66
N ASP A 201 -11.12 -0.62 -13.62
CA ASP A 201 -12.57 -0.81 -13.42
C ASP A 201 -12.85 -2.28 -13.06
N LEU A 202 -12.31 -3.21 -13.85
CA LEU A 202 -12.44 -4.64 -13.59
C LEU A 202 -11.71 -5.09 -12.32
N LEU A 203 -10.46 -4.63 -12.11
CA LEU A 203 -9.65 -5.03 -10.97
C LEU A 203 -10.24 -4.54 -9.65
N SER A 204 -10.66 -3.28 -9.61
CA SER A 204 -11.29 -2.70 -8.42
C SER A 204 -12.62 -3.37 -8.11
N GLN A 205 -13.44 -3.61 -9.13
CA GLN A 205 -14.69 -4.35 -9.00
C GLN A 205 -14.45 -5.74 -8.39
N GLN A 206 -13.53 -6.51 -8.98
CA GLN A 206 -13.24 -7.86 -8.52
C GLN A 206 -12.70 -7.91 -7.09
N ASN A 207 -11.80 -7.01 -6.75
CA ASN A 207 -11.28 -6.93 -5.38
C ASN A 207 -12.38 -6.54 -4.38
N ARG A 208 -13.27 -5.60 -4.72
CA ARG A 208 -14.42 -5.24 -3.87
C ARG A 208 -15.40 -6.39 -3.67
N ILE A 209 -15.66 -7.19 -4.71
CA ILE A 209 -16.47 -8.42 -4.59
C ILE A 209 -15.85 -9.39 -3.58
N LEU A 210 -14.54 -9.63 -3.68
CA LEU A 210 -13.83 -10.53 -2.78
C LEU A 210 -13.81 -10.01 -1.32
N GLU A 211 -13.79 -8.70 -1.14
CA GLU A 211 -13.88 -8.05 0.18
C GLU A 211 -15.32 -7.95 0.74
N GLY A 212 -16.32 -8.32 -0.06
CA GLY A 212 -17.73 -8.23 0.33
C GLY A 212 -18.32 -6.80 0.31
N GLU A 213 -17.66 -5.89 -0.42
CA GLU A 213 -18.04 -4.46 -0.47
C GLU A 213 -19.06 -4.09 -1.56
N LEU A 214 -19.35 -4.96 -2.52
CA LEU A 214 -20.30 -4.68 -3.60
C LEU A 214 -21.67 -5.29 -3.34
N PRO A 215 -22.72 -4.47 -3.25
CA PRO A 215 -24.07 -4.96 -2.96
C PRO A 215 -24.86 -5.45 -4.18
N ASP A 216 -24.59 -4.98 -5.40
CA ASP A 216 -25.46 -5.27 -6.57
C ASP A 216 -24.70 -5.65 -7.85
N ALA A 217 -25.04 -6.83 -8.38
CA ALA A 217 -24.38 -7.48 -9.52
C ALA A 217 -24.89 -7.02 -10.91
N LYS A 218 -25.75 -6.01 -11.02
CA LYS A 218 -26.49 -5.74 -12.28
C LYS A 218 -25.66 -5.11 -13.39
N ASP A 219 -24.61 -4.35 -13.04
CA ASP A 219 -23.78 -3.61 -14.01
C ASP A 219 -22.30 -4.00 -13.98
N LEU A 220 -22.00 -5.22 -13.55
CA LEU A 220 -20.62 -5.67 -13.42
C LEU A 220 -19.99 -5.95 -14.78
N VAL A 221 -18.74 -5.48 -14.94
CA VAL A 221 -17.87 -5.91 -16.04
C VAL A 221 -17.61 -7.40 -15.89
N THR A 222 -17.98 -8.19 -16.90
CA THR A 222 -17.82 -9.65 -16.87
C THR A 222 -17.27 -10.17 -18.20
N ALA A 223 -16.44 -11.21 -18.12
CA ALA A 223 -15.98 -11.98 -19.27
C ALA A 223 -16.86 -13.21 -19.56
N GLN A 224 -17.98 -13.38 -18.87
CA GLN A 224 -18.87 -14.51 -19.07
C GLN A 224 -19.42 -14.54 -20.50
N GLY A 225 -19.25 -15.66 -21.18
CA GLY A 225 -19.70 -15.84 -22.57
C GLY A 225 -18.79 -15.21 -23.63
N LYS A 226 -17.53 -14.86 -23.28
CA LYS A 226 -16.53 -14.34 -24.20
C LYS A 226 -15.44 -15.38 -24.47
#